data_c8ca196e16ed555cf1b7d90d4be5aef3
#
_entry.id   c8ca196e16ed555cf1b7d90d4be5aef3
#
_cell.length_a   1.000
_cell.length_b   1.000
_cell.length_c   1.000
_cell.angle_alpha   90.00
_cell.angle_beta   90.00
_cell.angle_gamma   90.00
#
_symmetry.space_group_name_H-M   'P 1'
#
loop_
_entity.id
_entity.type
_entity.pdbx_description
1 polymer ?
#
loop_
_entity_poly.entity_id
_entity_poly.type
_entity_poly.pdbx_seq_one_letter_code
_entity_poly.pdbx_strand_id
1 'polypeptide(L)'
;MVLAPLMPNPPPPPAAKQTSGSRAIAASGGFLGPSRQARRIRRILDLAGHKPRLGWPGADDTVLAWGHSPRAYRAEALATRSGAPLWRVEDAFLRSLLSGRASGEPPVGLLLDRAGMHYDPSHPSDLETLLA
;
A
#
# COMPACT_ATOMS: atom_id res chain seq x y z
N MET A 1 -43.47 -8.12 17.89
CA MET A 1 -42.25 -7.67 17.22
C MET A 1 -41.07 -8.05 18.11
N VAL A 2 -40.43 -9.18 17.87
CA VAL A 2 -39.32 -9.70 18.68
C VAL A 2 -38.03 -9.19 18.11
N LEU A 3 -37.32 -8.32 18.84
CA LEU A 3 -35.97 -7.89 18.49
C LEU A 3 -35.01 -9.08 18.66
N ALA A 4 -34.39 -9.51 17.58
CA ALA A 4 -33.31 -10.48 17.63
C ALA A 4 -32.10 -9.90 18.41
N PRO A 5 -31.44 -10.68 19.27
CA PRO A 5 -30.27 -10.20 19.99
C PRO A 5 -29.13 -9.87 19.00
N LEU A 6 -28.56 -8.68 19.19
CA LEU A 6 -27.33 -8.28 18.48
C LEU A 6 -26.24 -9.31 18.76
N MET A 7 -25.80 -9.99 17.72
CA MET A 7 -24.63 -10.86 17.80
C MET A 7 -23.40 -10.04 18.22
N PRO A 8 -22.59 -10.53 19.16
CA PRO A 8 -21.34 -9.84 19.50
C PRO A 8 -20.43 -9.78 18.28
N ASN A 9 -19.84 -8.62 18.03
CA ASN A 9 -18.86 -8.46 16.97
C ASN A 9 -17.75 -9.51 17.11
N PRO A 10 -17.35 -10.16 16.00
CA PRO A 10 -16.19 -11.04 16.03
C PRO A 10 -14.96 -10.29 16.55
N PRO A 11 -14.07 -10.95 17.29
CA PRO A 11 -12.86 -10.31 17.75
C PRO A 11 -12.05 -9.82 16.55
N PRO A 12 -11.38 -8.66 16.66
CA PRO A 12 -10.54 -8.15 15.58
C PRO A 12 -9.50 -9.21 15.22
N PRO A 13 -9.18 -9.36 13.93
CA PRO A 13 -8.13 -10.27 13.51
C PRO A 13 -6.84 -9.94 14.26
N PRO A 14 -6.04 -10.96 14.64
CA PRO A 14 -4.79 -10.73 15.35
C PRO A 14 -3.96 -9.74 14.56
N ALA A 15 -3.51 -8.67 15.21
CA ALA A 15 -2.63 -7.68 14.62
C ALA A 15 -1.48 -8.43 13.94
N ALA A 16 -1.41 -8.33 12.61
CA ALA A 16 -0.35 -8.95 11.85
C ALA A 16 0.96 -8.48 12.49
N LYS A 17 1.76 -9.42 12.99
CA LYS A 17 3.08 -9.11 13.55
C LYS A 17 3.79 -8.24 12.54
N GLN A 18 3.98 -6.97 12.86
CA GLN A 18 4.90 -6.11 12.13
C GLN A 18 6.25 -6.78 12.28
N THR A 19 6.65 -7.53 11.28
CA THR A 19 8.00 -8.10 11.22
C THR A 19 8.94 -6.91 11.07
N SER A 20 9.53 -6.54 12.20
CA SER A 20 10.57 -5.52 12.27
C SER A 20 11.67 -5.93 11.29
N GLY A 21 11.74 -5.26 10.13
CA GLY A 21 12.80 -5.47 9.17
C GLY A 21 12.39 -5.78 7.72
N SER A 22 11.10 -5.93 7.38
CA SER A 22 10.73 -6.13 5.98
C SER A 22 11.05 -4.87 5.15
N ARG A 23 11.79 -5.06 4.06
CA ARG A 23 12.15 -3.98 3.15
C ARG A 23 11.10 -3.86 2.06
N ALA A 24 10.77 -2.65 1.70
CA ALA A 24 9.87 -2.37 0.60
C ALA A 24 10.66 -2.27 -0.71
N ILE A 25 10.42 -3.16 -1.64
CA ILE A 25 11.11 -3.20 -2.92
C ILE A 25 10.26 -2.55 -4.00
N ALA A 26 10.77 -1.51 -4.63
CA ALA A 26 10.15 -0.91 -5.79
C ALA A 26 10.73 -1.51 -7.09
N ALA A 27 9.86 -2.07 -7.92
CA ALA A 27 10.24 -2.64 -9.21
C ALA A 27 10.58 -1.57 -10.26
N SER A 28 10.17 -0.33 -10.04
CA SER A 28 10.50 0.79 -10.91
C SER A 28 10.79 2.04 -10.10
N GLY A 29 11.74 2.85 -10.58
CA GLY A 29 12.08 4.14 -9.96
C GLY A 29 10.95 5.19 -10.01
N GLY A 30 9.75 4.84 -10.51
CA GLY A 30 8.67 5.77 -10.77
C GLY A 30 8.30 6.62 -9.56
N PHE A 31 8.02 6.02 -8.42
CA PHE A 31 7.71 6.76 -7.20
C PHE A 31 8.85 6.82 -6.17
N LEU A 32 10.00 6.24 -6.49
CA LEU A 32 11.25 6.35 -5.71
C LEU A 32 12.33 7.19 -6.40
N GLY A 33 12.01 7.86 -7.49
CA GLY A 33 12.92 8.70 -8.25
C GLY A 33 13.35 9.99 -7.52
N PRO A 34 14.04 10.90 -8.22
CA PRO A 34 14.57 12.14 -7.63
C PRO A 34 13.52 13.25 -7.46
N SER A 35 12.28 13.06 -7.93
CA SER A 35 11.22 14.08 -7.86
C SER A 35 10.84 14.43 -6.42
N ARG A 36 10.25 15.62 -6.22
CA ARG A 36 9.71 16.03 -4.91
C ARG A 36 8.67 15.05 -4.40
N GLN A 37 7.80 14.56 -5.29
CA GLN A 37 6.78 13.56 -4.97
C GLN A 37 7.42 12.26 -4.50
N ALA A 38 8.39 11.73 -5.24
CA ALA A 38 9.08 10.50 -4.88
C ALA A 38 9.82 10.61 -3.54
N ARG A 39 10.46 11.76 -3.26
CA ARG A 39 11.10 12.00 -1.96
C ARG A 39 10.08 12.00 -0.81
N ARG A 40 8.90 12.58 -1.01
CA ARG A 40 7.84 12.58 0.00
C ARG A 40 7.30 11.17 0.23
N ILE A 41 7.01 10.42 -0.83
CA ILE A 41 6.55 9.03 -0.74
C ILE A 41 7.57 8.18 0.04
N ARG A 42 8.85 8.28 -0.32
CA ARG A 42 9.92 7.59 0.39
C ARG A 42 9.94 7.95 1.88
N ARG A 43 9.80 9.23 2.20
CA ARG A 43 9.79 9.68 3.59
C ARG A 43 8.62 9.12 4.38
N ILE A 44 7.42 9.08 3.79
CA ILE A 44 6.23 8.52 4.45
C ILE A 44 6.43 7.02 4.69
N LEU A 45 6.90 6.27 3.69
CA LEU A 45 7.18 4.84 3.82
C LEU A 45 8.25 4.56 4.89
N ASP A 46 9.31 5.36 4.92
CA ASP A 46 10.39 5.23 5.90
C ASP A 46 9.91 5.48 7.33
N LEU A 47 9.07 6.52 7.54
CA LEU A 47 8.43 6.81 8.82
C LEU A 47 7.45 5.71 9.26
N ALA A 48 6.84 5.00 8.32
CA ALA A 48 5.98 3.85 8.57
C ALA A 48 6.78 2.55 8.83
N GLY A 49 8.11 2.61 8.84
CA GLY A 49 8.98 1.46 9.06
C GLY A 49 9.33 0.65 7.81
N HIS A 50 8.87 1.10 6.63
CA HIS A 50 9.16 0.46 5.36
C HIS A 50 10.32 1.18 4.66
N LYS A 51 11.50 0.57 4.61
CA LYS A 51 12.69 1.15 3.96
C LYS A 51 12.67 0.85 2.45
N PRO A 52 12.14 1.76 1.61
CA PRO A 52 12.00 1.49 0.18
C PRO A 52 13.36 1.52 -0.52
N ARG A 53 13.61 0.51 -1.35
CA ARG A 53 14.79 0.42 -2.20
C ARG A 53 14.45 -0.16 -3.57
N LEU A 54 15.32 0.05 -4.54
CA LEU A 54 15.28 -0.64 -5.83
C LEU A 54 16.07 -1.94 -5.73
N GLY A 55 15.64 -2.96 -6.47
CA GLY A 55 16.40 -4.19 -6.60
C GLY A 55 15.53 -5.45 -6.59
N TRP A 56 16.18 -6.58 -6.43
CA TRP A 56 15.53 -7.88 -6.28
C TRP A 56 15.11 -8.09 -4.81
N PRO A 57 13.87 -8.57 -4.54
CA PRO A 57 13.43 -8.83 -3.18
C PRO A 57 14.15 -10.05 -2.58
N GLY A 58 14.47 -9.95 -1.29
CA GLY A 58 14.89 -11.07 -0.46
C GLY A 58 13.70 -11.80 0.16
N ALA A 59 13.98 -12.76 1.03
CA ALA A 59 12.97 -13.63 1.62
C ALA A 59 11.88 -12.89 2.44
N ASP A 60 12.27 -11.80 3.11
CA ASP A 60 11.37 -11.02 3.98
C ASP A 60 10.96 -9.68 3.35
N ASP A 61 11.28 -9.49 2.08
CA ASP A 61 10.98 -8.24 1.39
C ASP A 61 9.57 -8.28 0.78
N THR A 62 8.98 -7.10 0.62
CA THR A 62 7.67 -6.90 -0.02
C THR A 62 7.85 -6.04 -1.26
N VAL A 63 7.24 -6.42 -2.36
CA VAL A 63 7.25 -5.63 -3.59
C VAL A 63 6.16 -4.57 -3.54
N LEU A 64 6.48 -3.34 -3.92
CA LEU A 64 5.54 -2.22 -3.98
C LEU A 64 5.12 -1.92 -5.41
N ALA A 65 3.82 -1.81 -5.64
CA ALA A 65 3.23 -1.29 -6.87
C ALA A 65 2.41 -0.03 -6.58
N TRP A 66 2.41 0.93 -7.51
CA TRP A 66 1.52 2.09 -7.42
C TRP A 66 0.17 1.74 -8.03
N GLY A 67 -0.81 1.47 -7.20
CA GLY A 67 -2.17 1.09 -7.59
C GLY A 67 -2.22 0.13 -8.76
N HIS A 68 -3.09 0.42 -9.72
CA HIS A 68 -3.17 -0.22 -11.03
C HIS A 68 -2.57 0.65 -12.15
N SER A 69 -1.52 1.43 -11.83
CA SER A 69 -0.86 2.26 -12.83
C SER A 69 -0.34 1.44 -14.02
N PRO A 70 -0.19 2.05 -15.21
CA PRO A 70 0.34 1.35 -16.39
C PRO A 70 1.74 0.74 -16.20
N ARG A 71 2.43 1.09 -15.12
CA ARG A 71 3.76 0.55 -14.77
C ARG A 71 3.71 -0.50 -13.65
N ALA A 72 2.53 -0.75 -13.07
CA ALA A 72 2.37 -1.72 -11.97
C ALA A 72 2.74 -3.14 -12.42
N TYR A 73 2.53 -3.49 -13.69
CA TYR A 73 2.88 -4.81 -14.24
C TYR A 73 4.34 -5.23 -13.96
N ARG A 74 5.26 -4.27 -13.84
CA ARG A 74 6.68 -4.56 -13.51
C ARG A 74 6.84 -5.06 -12.08
N ALA A 75 6.09 -4.47 -11.15
CA ALA A 75 6.07 -4.90 -9.77
C ALA A 75 5.36 -6.25 -9.63
N GLU A 76 4.26 -6.45 -10.34
CA GLU A 76 3.51 -7.70 -10.39
C GLU A 76 4.40 -8.85 -10.93
N ALA A 77 5.07 -8.63 -12.05
CA ALA A 77 6.01 -9.59 -12.61
C ALA A 77 7.19 -9.89 -11.67
N LEU A 78 7.69 -8.88 -10.98
CA LEU A 78 8.76 -9.06 -10.00
C LEU A 78 8.28 -9.88 -8.80
N ALA A 79 7.12 -9.58 -8.25
CA ALA A 79 6.51 -10.33 -7.14
C ALA A 79 6.27 -11.79 -7.53
N THR A 80 5.66 -12.02 -8.69
CA THR A 80 5.39 -13.38 -9.21
C THR A 80 6.70 -14.17 -9.37
N ARG A 81 7.74 -13.59 -9.95
CA ARG A 81 9.02 -14.28 -10.21
C ARG A 81 9.83 -14.55 -8.94
N SER A 82 9.70 -13.71 -7.94
CA SER A 82 10.44 -13.84 -6.68
C SER A 82 9.68 -14.58 -5.60
N GLY A 83 8.36 -14.75 -5.74
CA GLY A 83 7.49 -15.26 -4.69
C GLY A 83 7.27 -14.27 -3.54
N ALA A 84 7.71 -13.02 -3.68
CA ALA A 84 7.53 -11.99 -2.66
C ALA A 84 6.10 -11.46 -2.65
N PRO A 85 5.54 -11.10 -1.48
CA PRO A 85 4.23 -10.47 -1.42
C PRO A 85 4.23 -9.13 -2.17
N LEU A 86 3.11 -8.83 -2.82
CA LEU A 86 2.87 -7.56 -3.51
C LEU A 86 1.95 -6.70 -2.66
N TRP A 87 2.38 -5.49 -2.36
CA TRP A 87 1.53 -4.47 -1.75
C TRP A 87 1.28 -3.34 -2.75
N ARG A 88 0.06 -2.86 -2.75
CA ARG A 88 -0.31 -1.69 -3.55
C ARG A 88 -0.24 -0.44 -2.70
N VAL A 89 0.32 0.60 -3.29
CA VAL A 89 0.48 1.92 -2.68
C VAL A 89 -0.37 2.90 -3.45
N GLU A 90 -1.16 3.69 -2.74
CA GLU A 90 -1.98 4.74 -3.32
C GLU A 90 -1.94 6.01 -2.46
N ASP A 91 -2.39 7.11 -3.03
CA ASP A 91 -2.63 8.31 -2.27
C ASP A 91 -3.69 8.03 -1.19
N ALA A 92 -3.46 8.47 0.04
CA ALA A 92 -4.46 8.42 1.09
C ALA A 92 -5.69 9.26 0.69
N PHE A 93 -6.85 8.99 1.32
CA PHE A 93 -8.08 9.72 1.09
C PHE A 93 -7.88 11.25 1.19
N LEU A 94 -7.18 11.71 2.21
CA LEU A 94 -6.69 13.08 2.31
C LEU A 94 -5.33 13.20 1.65
N ARG A 95 -5.32 13.40 0.33
CA ARG A 95 -4.10 13.38 -0.47
C ARG A 95 -3.20 14.59 -0.25
N SER A 96 -3.78 15.79 -0.30
CA SER A 96 -3.05 17.07 -0.25
C SER A 96 -3.98 18.21 0.14
N LEU A 97 -3.42 19.33 0.57
CA LEU A 97 -4.18 20.53 0.93
C LEU A 97 -4.79 21.23 -0.27
N LEU A 98 -4.14 21.13 -1.44
CA LEU A 98 -4.62 21.66 -2.70
C LEU A 98 -4.87 20.51 -3.68
N SER A 99 -5.78 20.67 -4.63
CA SER A 99 -6.10 19.61 -5.59
C SER A 99 -4.86 19.12 -6.33
N GLY A 100 -4.44 17.91 -6.00
CA GLY A 100 -3.07 17.43 -6.13
C GLY A 100 -2.51 17.30 -7.54
N ARG A 101 -3.32 16.98 -8.56
CA ARG A 101 -2.80 16.87 -9.93
C ARG A 101 -2.50 18.23 -10.55
N ALA A 102 -3.27 19.25 -10.19
CA ALA A 102 -3.10 20.60 -10.73
C ALA A 102 -1.96 21.37 -10.07
N SER A 103 -1.71 21.13 -8.77
CA SER A 103 -0.69 21.85 -8.00
C SER A 103 0.69 21.21 -7.99
N GLY A 104 0.82 19.93 -8.42
CA GLY A 104 2.05 19.16 -8.28
C GLY A 104 2.47 18.93 -6.83
N GLU A 105 1.56 19.13 -5.87
CA GLU A 105 1.84 18.88 -4.46
C GLU A 105 2.10 17.40 -4.18
N PRO A 106 3.12 17.10 -3.38
CA PRO A 106 3.37 15.74 -2.93
C PRO A 106 2.27 15.27 -1.95
N PRO A 107 1.97 13.97 -1.88
CA PRO A 107 0.97 13.44 -0.97
C PRO A 107 1.33 13.71 0.50
N VAL A 108 0.32 13.92 1.34
CA VAL A 108 0.47 14.02 2.81
C VAL A 108 0.38 12.67 3.49
N GLY A 109 -0.25 11.68 2.86
CA GLY A 109 -0.39 10.31 3.35
C GLY A 109 -0.44 9.31 2.21
N LEU A 110 -0.24 8.05 2.56
CA LEU A 110 -0.33 6.91 1.64
C LEU A 110 -1.23 5.84 2.24
N LEU A 111 -1.96 5.14 1.40
CA LEU A 111 -2.62 3.90 1.71
C LEU A 111 -1.75 2.74 1.21
N LEU A 112 -1.52 1.76 2.06
CA LEU A 112 -0.87 0.50 1.70
C LEU A 112 -1.91 -0.61 1.84
N ASP A 113 -2.12 -1.37 0.78
CA ASP A 113 -3.08 -2.45 0.75
C ASP A 113 -2.41 -3.75 0.29
N ARG A 114 -2.71 -4.84 0.99
CA ARG A 114 -2.15 -6.16 0.75
C ARG A 114 -3.10 -7.07 -0.02
N ALA A 115 -4.39 -6.82 0.08
CA ALA A 115 -5.44 -7.67 -0.49
C ALA A 115 -5.96 -7.12 -1.82
N GLY A 116 -6.19 -5.82 -1.91
CA GLY A 116 -6.73 -5.16 -3.11
C GLY A 116 -6.82 -3.66 -2.92
N MET A 117 -7.37 -2.96 -3.89
CA MET A 117 -7.55 -1.50 -3.79
C MET A 117 -9.02 -1.19 -3.50
N HIS A 118 -9.28 -0.26 -2.60
CA HIS A 118 -10.62 0.15 -2.17
C HIS A 118 -11.54 0.64 -3.30
N TYR A 119 -11.01 0.93 -4.48
CA TYR A 119 -11.76 1.33 -5.67
C TYR A 119 -11.89 0.21 -6.71
N ASP A 120 -11.31 -0.97 -6.47
CA ASP A 120 -11.37 -2.13 -7.36
C ASP A 120 -12.36 -3.17 -6.79
N PRO A 121 -13.57 -3.28 -7.37
CA PRO A 121 -14.59 -4.19 -6.85
C PRO A 121 -14.32 -5.66 -7.10
N SER A 122 -13.24 -6.00 -7.79
CA SER A 122 -12.90 -7.39 -8.12
C SER A 122 -12.33 -8.17 -6.93
N HIS A 123 -11.76 -7.46 -5.95
CA HIS A 123 -11.18 -8.06 -4.74
C HIS A 123 -11.43 -7.16 -3.52
N PRO A 124 -11.72 -7.73 -2.35
CA PRO A 124 -11.85 -6.95 -1.12
C PRO A 124 -10.51 -6.31 -0.77
N SER A 125 -10.53 -5.06 -0.35
CA SER A 125 -9.37 -4.33 0.16
C SER A 125 -9.17 -4.55 1.66
N ASP A 126 -7.96 -4.26 2.16
CA ASP A 126 -7.71 -4.22 3.59
C ASP A 126 -8.64 -3.20 4.30
N LEU A 127 -8.94 -2.06 3.63
CA LEU A 127 -9.85 -1.04 4.17
C LEU A 127 -11.27 -1.56 4.31
N GLU A 128 -11.81 -2.24 3.31
CA GLU A 128 -13.16 -2.84 3.38
C GLU A 128 -13.25 -3.91 4.46
N THR A 129 -12.20 -4.72 4.60
CA THR A 129 -12.12 -5.74 5.67
C THR A 129 -12.10 -5.11 7.06
N LEU A 130 -11.48 -3.93 7.22
CA LEU A 130 -11.45 -3.21 8.50
C LEU A 130 -12.78 -2.53 8.85
N LEU A 131 -13.60 -2.21 7.84
CA LEU A 131 -14.88 -1.53 8.01
C LEU A 131 -16.07 -2.50 8.16
N ALA A 132 -15.90 -3.76 7.81
CA ALA A 132 -16.92 -4.81 7.92
C ALA A 132 -17.00 -5.39 9.32
#